data_1da1829e3a198aae5360b14b045c5b8a
#
_entry.id   1da1829e3a198aae5360b14b045c5b8a
#
_cell.length_a   1.000
_cell.length_b   1.000
_cell.length_c   1.000
_cell.angle_alpha   90.00
_cell.angle_beta   90.00
_cell.angle_gamma   90.00
#
_symmetry.space_group_name_H-M   'P 1'
#
loop_
_entity.id
_entity.type
_entity.pdbx_description
1 polymer ?
#
loop_
_entity_poly.entity_id
_entity_poly.type
_entity_poly.pdbx_seq_one_letter_code
_entity_poly.pdbx_strand_id
1 'polypeptide(L)'
;MTVASKPTRAGRTGNVGRKARRPSVDWEGQEQAVLIRWLYGEKMRGTAVGELYDAIYHVPNGGARHKKTASDLKRQGVKAGVSDLPVRQARGGWHGLYLEFKATPPRHSSLAQSQRDWLESSEGEGYCAVLARGFEEAKAVLREYASWPRTQVEGPRRELANGTEWRR
;
A
#
# COMPACT_ATOMS: atom_id res chain seq x y z
N MET A 1 15.37 77.91 -13.32
CA MET A 1 15.78 76.47 -13.23
C MET A 1 14.57 75.66 -12.74
N THR A 2 13.91 74.94 -13.64
CA THR A 2 12.66 74.28 -13.37
C THR A 2 12.95 72.76 -13.28
N VAL A 3 12.76 72.19 -12.12
CA VAL A 3 12.98 70.73 -11.90
C VAL A 3 11.68 69.97 -12.20
N ALA A 4 11.72 69.16 -13.23
CA ALA A 4 10.58 68.27 -13.63
C ALA A 4 10.59 67.02 -12.79
N SER A 5 9.49 66.76 -12.05
CA SER A 5 9.24 65.52 -11.32
C SER A 5 8.66 64.44 -12.23
N LYS A 6 9.28 63.23 -12.17
CA LYS A 6 8.83 62.03 -12.89
C LYS A 6 7.59 61.40 -12.21
N PRO A 7 6.62 60.86 -12.98
CA PRO A 7 5.48 60.16 -12.39
C PRO A 7 5.85 58.71 -11.96
N THR A 8 5.44 58.36 -10.77
CA THR A 8 5.58 57.00 -10.18
C THR A 8 4.58 56.04 -10.82
N ARG A 9 5.07 54.95 -11.40
CA ARG A 9 4.26 53.91 -12.03
C ARG A 9 3.70 52.96 -10.94
N ALA A 10 2.39 53.05 -10.70
CA ALA A 10 1.69 52.14 -9.79
C ALA A 10 1.72 50.72 -10.33
N GLY A 11 2.34 49.81 -9.61
CA GLY A 11 2.39 48.38 -9.89
C GLY A 11 1.05 47.74 -9.61
N ARG A 12 0.36 47.28 -10.65
CA ARG A 12 -0.89 46.52 -10.57
C ARG A 12 -0.52 45.06 -10.27
N THR A 13 -0.51 44.67 -8.99
CA THR A 13 -0.39 43.25 -8.59
C THR A 13 -1.73 42.56 -8.84
N GLY A 14 -1.82 41.89 -10.00
CA GLY A 14 -2.90 40.95 -10.30
C GLY A 14 -2.79 39.74 -9.42
N ASN A 15 -3.61 39.63 -8.40
CA ASN A 15 -3.80 38.42 -7.63
C ASN A 15 -4.56 37.41 -8.52
N VAL A 16 -3.80 36.58 -9.26
CA VAL A 16 -4.39 35.45 -10.01
C VAL A 16 -4.84 34.42 -8.98
N GLY A 17 -6.12 34.43 -8.66
CA GLY A 17 -6.74 33.49 -7.76
C GLY A 17 -6.41 32.05 -8.17
N ARG A 18 -5.58 31.36 -7.40
CA ARG A 18 -5.30 29.94 -7.52
C ARG A 18 -6.62 29.18 -7.36
N LYS A 19 -7.24 28.74 -8.49
CA LYS A 19 -8.41 27.87 -8.44
C LYS A 19 -8.06 26.69 -7.53
N ALA A 20 -8.83 26.53 -6.45
CA ALA A 20 -8.70 25.36 -5.56
C ALA A 20 -8.85 24.10 -6.40
N ARG A 21 -7.82 23.27 -6.45
CA ARG A 21 -7.85 21.98 -7.13
C ARG A 21 -8.87 21.11 -6.40
N ARG A 22 -9.90 20.62 -7.09
CA ARG A 22 -10.83 19.64 -6.53
C ARG A 22 -10.01 18.47 -5.99
N PRO A 23 -10.30 17.96 -4.78
CA PRO A 23 -9.60 16.78 -4.26
C PRO A 23 -9.78 15.62 -5.25
N SER A 24 -8.68 14.93 -5.56
CA SER A 24 -8.74 13.72 -6.38
C SER A 24 -9.48 12.64 -5.60
N VAL A 25 -10.37 11.93 -6.28
CA VAL A 25 -11.07 10.79 -5.67
C VAL A 25 -10.05 9.66 -5.45
N ASP A 26 -9.99 9.13 -4.24
CA ASP A 26 -9.18 7.97 -3.90
C ASP A 26 -9.94 6.69 -4.31
N TRP A 27 -9.82 6.33 -5.59
CA TRP A 27 -10.44 5.12 -6.13
C TRP A 27 -9.79 3.84 -5.61
N GLU A 28 -8.48 3.86 -5.44
CA GLU A 28 -7.70 2.72 -4.95
C GLU A 28 -8.12 2.35 -3.52
N GLY A 29 -8.15 3.31 -2.60
CA GLY A 29 -8.60 3.08 -1.23
C GLY A 29 -10.06 2.66 -1.13
N GLN A 30 -10.94 3.19 -1.99
CA GLN A 30 -12.36 2.78 -2.01
C GLN A 30 -12.52 1.33 -2.48
N GLU A 31 -11.87 0.93 -3.56
CA GLU A 31 -11.93 -0.44 -4.09
C GLU A 31 -11.25 -1.44 -3.14
N GLN A 32 -10.14 -1.05 -2.51
CA GLN A 32 -9.50 -1.85 -1.47
C GLN A 32 -10.43 -2.08 -0.26
N ALA A 33 -11.16 -1.06 0.18
CA ALA A 33 -12.14 -1.21 1.26
C ALA A 33 -13.26 -2.19 0.88
N VAL A 34 -13.69 -2.22 -0.38
CA VAL A 34 -14.66 -3.21 -0.90
C VAL A 34 -14.06 -4.62 -0.84
N LEU A 35 -12.78 -4.80 -1.22
CA LEU A 35 -12.09 -6.08 -1.15
C LEU A 35 -12.03 -6.62 0.29
N ILE A 36 -11.65 -5.79 1.25
CA ILE A 36 -11.58 -6.20 2.65
C ILE A 36 -12.97 -6.55 3.20
N ARG A 37 -14.00 -5.80 2.83
CA ARG A 37 -15.39 -6.10 3.23
C ARG A 37 -15.87 -7.42 2.63
N TRP A 38 -15.55 -7.68 1.37
CA TRP A 38 -15.85 -8.96 0.74
C TRP A 38 -15.15 -10.11 1.46
N LEU A 39 -13.86 -9.96 1.76
CA LEU A 39 -13.07 -11.00 2.45
C LEU A 39 -13.62 -11.29 3.86
N TYR A 40 -14.10 -10.25 4.57
CA TYR A 40 -14.83 -10.43 5.83
C TYR A 40 -16.09 -11.27 5.63
N GLY A 41 -16.88 -11.00 4.58
CA GLY A 41 -18.03 -11.80 4.23
C GLY A 41 -17.68 -13.27 3.93
N GLU A 42 -16.54 -13.53 3.29
CA GLU A 42 -16.03 -14.89 3.05
C GLU A 42 -15.64 -15.59 4.37
N LYS A 43 -15.02 -14.86 5.31
CA LYS A 43 -14.75 -15.37 6.67
C LYS A 43 -16.02 -15.78 7.38
N MET A 44 -17.06 -14.93 7.35
CA MET A 44 -18.35 -15.25 7.99
C MET A 44 -19.06 -16.46 7.37
N ARG A 45 -18.78 -16.77 6.09
CA ARG A 45 -19.26 -17.96 5.40
C ARG A 45 -18.39 -19.20 5.62
N GLY A 46 -17.25 -19.08 6.31
CA GLY A 46 -16.33 -20.20 6.56
C GLY A 46 -15.64 -20.72 5.30
N THR A 47 -15.43 -19.88 4.28
CA THR A 47 -14.75 -20.28 3.04
C THR A 47 -13.23 -20.33 3.22
N ALA A 48 -12.52 -21.09 2.39
CA ALA A 48 -11.06 -21.18 2.42
C ALA A 48 -10.39 -19.80 2.26
N VAL A 49 -10.91 -18.94 1.38
CA VAL A 49 -10.37 -17.58 1.20
C VAL A 49 -10.67 -16.69 2.41
N GLY A 50 -11.75 -16.95 3.14
CA GLY A 50 -12.10 -16.23 4.36
C GLY A 50 -11.08 -16.39 5.48
N GLU A 51 -10.31 -17.48 5.50
CA GLU A 51 -9.21 -17.68 6.46
C GLU A 51 -8.12 -16.60 6.33
N LEU A 52 -8.00 -15.97 5.16
CA LEU A 52 -7.00 -14.92 4.93
C LEU A 52 -7.36 -13.60 5.63
N TYR A 53 -8.62 -13.40 6.03
CA TYR A 53 -9.07 -12.15 6.63
C TYR A 53 -8.27 -11.75 7.88
N ASP A 54 -7.97 -12.70 8.76
CA ASP A 54 -7.20 -12.43 9.99
C ASP A 54 -5.68 -12.35 9.74
N ALA A 55 -5.25 -12.72 8.54
CA ALA A 55 -3.84 -12.71 8.14
C ALA A 55 -3.46 -11.53 7.25
N ILE A 56 -4.44 -10.89 6.58
CA ILE A 56 -4.24 -9.72 5.72
C ILE A 56 -4.30 -8.43 6.55
N TYR A 57 -3.48 -7.46 6.19
CA TYR A 57 -3.53 -6.12 6.80
C TYR A 57 -3.12 -5.06 5.79
N HIS A 58 -3.53 -3.81 6.03
CA HIS A 58 -3.16 -2.68 5.19
C HIS A 58 -1.91 -1.97 5.72
N VAL A 59 -0.96 -1.69 4.82
CA VAL A 59 0.19 -0.84 5.08
C VAL A 59 -0.09 0.57 4.55
N PRO A 60 -0.33 1.58 5.40
CA PRO A 60 -0.70 2.91 4.95
C PRO A 60 0.49 3.67 4.37
N ASN A 61 0.85 3.37 3.12
CA ASN A 61 1.98 3.97 2.41
C ASN A 61 1.62 5.28 1.67
N GLY A 62 0.33 5.55 1.45
CA GLY A 62 -0.21 6.68 0.70
C GLY A 62 -0.55 7.90 1.56
N GLY A 63 -0.88 9.00 0.87
CA GLY A 63 -1.37 10.25 1.45
C GLY A 63 -0.38 11.41 1.38
N ALA A 64 -0.93 12.63 1.20
CA ALA A 64 -0.15 13.87 1.24
C ALA A 64 0.40 14.10 2.65
N ARG A 65 1.70 13.90 2.85
CA ARG A 65 2.39 14.12 4.13
C ARG A 65 3.22 15.38 4.06
N HIS A 66 3.26 16.16 5.14
CA HIS A 66 4.20 17.27 5.26
C HIS A 66 5.64 16.77 5.13
N LYS A 67 6.52 17.50 4.47
CA LYS A 67 7.93 17.11 4.23
C LYS A 67 8.66 16.70 5.53
N LYS A 68 8.39 17.37 6.64
CA LYS A 68 8.94 17.00 7.96
C LYS A 68 8.50 15.61 8.39
N THR A 69 7.21 15.30 8.29
CA THR A 69 6.65 13.99 8.62
C THR A 69 7.25 12.88 7.75
N ALA A 70 7.45 13.13 6.45
CA ALA A 70 8.06 12.17 5.53
C ALA A 70 9.52 11.86 5.92
N SER A 71 10.31 12.89 6.30
CA SER A 71 11.68 12.71 6.78
C SER A 71 11.74 11.91 8.08
N ASP A 72 10.86 12.21 9.02
CA ASP A 72 10.79 11.50 10.30
C ASP A 72 10.39 10.03 10.12
N LEU A 73 9.43 9.75 9.26
CA LEU A 73 9.02 8.38 8.94
C LEU A 73 10.14 7.59 8.24
N LYS A 74 10.88 8.22 7.32
CA LYS A 74 12.05 7.58 6.68
C LYS A 74 13.13 7.24 7.72
N ARG A 75 13.38 8.15 8.67
CA ARG A 75 14.33 7.92 9.77
C ARG A 75 13.87 6.80 10.71
N GLN A 76 12.56 6.60 10.87
CA GLN A 76 11.95 5.50 11.62
C GLN A 76 11.92 4.18 10.83
N GLY A 77 12.45 4.14 9.61
CA GLY A 77 12.56 2.92 8.82
C GLY A 77 11.41 2.66 7.84
N VAL A 78 10.48 3.62 7.66
CA VAL A 78 9.44 3.49 6.62
C VAL A 78 10.09 3.43 5.25
N LYS A 79 9.79 2.40 4.48
CA LYS A 79 10.31 2.16 3.13
C LYS A 79 9.29 2.58 2.08
N ALA A 80 9.80 3.15 0.97
CA ALA A 80 8.98 3.39 -0.21
C ALA A 80 8.73 2.07 -0.95
N GLY A 81 7.55 1.94 -1.55
CA GLY A 81 7.23 0.80 -2.41
C GLY A 81 6.72 -0.44 -1.69
N VAL A 82 6.64 -0.44 -0.35
CA VAL A 82 6.02 -1.56 0.39
C VAL A 82 4.60 -1.77 -0.09
N SER A 83 4.25 -3.03 -0.41
CA SER A 83 2.93 -3.39 -0.93
C SER A 83 1.80 -3.07 0.05
N ASP A 84 0.61 -2.75 -0.50
CA ASP A 84 -0.54 -2.26 0.27
C ASP A 84 -1.15 -3.30 1.20
N LEU A 85 -1.17 -4.57 0.78
CA LEU A 85 -1.87 -5.67 1.45
C LEU A 85 -0.99 -6.92 1.64
N PRO A 86 -0.14 -6.95 2.66
CA PRO A 86 0.53 -8.18 3.07
C PRO A 86 -0.44 -9.21 3.67
N VAL A 87 -0.21 -10.50 3.37
CA VAL A 87 -0.87 -11.66 3.99
C VAL A 87 0.19 -12.50 4.69
N ARG A 88 0.15 -12.54 6.01
CA ARG A 88 1.15 -13.26 6.85
C ARG A 88 0.93 -14.78 6.94
N GLN A 89 0.03 -15.34 6.13
CA GLN A 89 -0.24 -16.77 6.12
C GLN A 89 0.61 -17.45 5.05
N ALA A 90 1.53 -18.32 5.44
CA ALA A 90 2.41 -19.06 4.54
C ALA A 90 1.66 -20.15 3.78
N ARG A 91 1.71 -20.15 2.44
CA ARG A 91 1.04 -21.11 1.55
C ARG A 91 1.88 -21.39 0.30
N GLY A 92 1.72 -22.58 -0.27
CA GLY A 92 2.32 -22.95 -1.56
C GLY A 92 3.84 -22.92 -1.59
N GLY A 93 4.51 -23.10 -0.46
CA GLY A 93 5.96 -22.97 -0.33
C GLY A 93 6.44 -21.55 0.00
N TRP A 94 5.59 -20.54 -0.08
CA TRP A 94 5.92 -19.15 0.22
C TRP A 94 5.78 -18.83 1.71
N HIS A 95 6.54 -17.83 2.19
CA HIS A 95 6.46 -17.33 3.57
C HIS A 95 5.19 -16.51 3.84
N GLY A 96 4.60 -15.94 2.81
CA GLY A 96 3.42 -15.10 2.82
C GLY A 96 3.17 -14.50 1.45
N LEU A 97 2.21 -13.58 1.35
CA LEU A 97 1.88 -12.87 0.11
C LEU A 97 2.03 -11.36 0.31
N TYR A 98 2.69 -10.69 -0.63
CA TYR A 98 2.63 -9.23 -0.81
C TYR A 98 1.75 -8.91 -2.01
N LEU A 99 0.59 -8.30 -1.77
CA LEU A 99 -0.32 -7.86 -2.81
C LEU A 99 -0.26 -6.35 -2.94
N GLU A 100 0.29 -5.88 -4.06
CA GLU A 100 0.21 -4.48 -4.49
C GLU A 100 -1.14 -4.26 -5.15
N PHE A 101 -1.94 -3.36 -4.58
CA PHE A 101 -3.29 -3.08 -5.08
C PHE A 101 -3.31 -1.79 -5.90
N LYS A 102 -3.97 -1.82 -7.05
CA LYS A 102 -4.25 -0.65 -7.89
C LYS A 102 -5.73 -0.57 -8.20
N ALA A 103 -6.25 0.63 -8.40
CA ALA A 103 -7.63 0.80 -8.82
C ALA A 103 -7.90 0.11 -10.17
N THR A 104 -9.16 -0.20 -10.45
CA THR A 104 -9.59 -0.75 -11.73
C THR A 104 -9.26 0.19 -12.89
N PRO A 105 -8.70 -0.31 -14.02
CA PRO A 105 -8.50 0.49 -15.23
C PRO A 105 -9.80 1.17 -15.70
N PRO A 106 -9.74 2.41 -16.22
CA PRO A 106 -8.56 3.23 -16.48
C PRO A 106 -8.12 4.12 -15.28
N ARG A 107 -8.66 3.92 -14.09
CA ARG A 107 -8.43 4.77 -12.91
C ARG A 107 -7.15 4.42 -12.14
N HIS A 108 -6.48 3.32 -12.52
CA HIS A 108 -5.26 2.86 -11.87
C HIS A 108 -4.09 3.80 -12.12
N SER A 109 -3.23 3.97 -11.12
CA SER A 109 -1.91 4.56 -11.27
C SER A 109 -0.94 3.53 -11.87
N SER A 110 0.10 4.01 -12.56
CA SER A 110 1.21 3.14 -12.97
C SER A 110 1.96 2.60 -11.75
N LEU A 111 2.49 1.39 -11.89
CA LEU A 111 3.37 0.82 -10.87
C LEU A 111 4.68 1.61 -10.83
N ALA A 112 5.00 2.21 -9.69
CA ALA A 112 6.25 2.95 -9.48
C ALA A 112 7.46 2.01 -9.46
N GLN A 113 8.66 2.52 -9.79
CA GLN A 113 9.87 1.72 -9.75
C GLN A 113 10.13 1.15 -8.34
N SER A 114 9.97 1.95 -7.29
CA SER A 114 10.13 1.47 -5.91
C SER A 114 9.18 0.33 -5.53
N GLN A 115 7.98 0.28 -6.13
CA GLN A 115 7.04 -0.83 -5.92
C GLN A 115 7.49 -2.09 -6.67
N ARG A 116 8.03 -1.94 -7.90
CA ARG A 116 8.65 -3.05 -8.63
C ARG A 116 9.82 -3.65 -7.87
N ASP A 117 10.73 -2.80 -7.41
CA ASP A 117 11.92 -3.20 -6.65
C ASP A 117 11.53 -3.93 -5.36
N TRP A 118 10.45 -3.47 -4.70
CA TRP A 118 9.93 -4.12 -3.50
C TRP A 118 9.35 -5.51 -3.79
N LEU A 119 8.54 -5.64 -4.84
CA LEU A 119 7.94 -6.92 -5.24
C LEU A 119 9.03 -7.94 -5.62
N GLU A 120 10.00 -7.54 -6.45
CA GLU A 120 11.13 -8.37 -6.84
C GLU A 120 11.99 -8.81 -5.64
N SER A 121 12.33 -7.87 -4.76
CA SER A 121 13.07 -8.19 -3.54
C SER A 121 12.28 -9.14 -2.62
N SER A 122 10.97 -8.96 -2.52
CA SER A 122 10.11 -9.83 -1.71
C SER A 122 10.09 -11.26 -2.23
N GLU A 123 10.06 -11.46 -3.54
CA GLU A 123 10.18 -12.82 -4.13
C GLU A 123 11.54 -13.44 -3.84
N GLY A 124 12.62 -12.67 -3.91
CA GLY A 124 13.95 -13.11 -3.53
C GLY A 124 14.06 -13.57 -2.07
N GLU A 125 13.23 -13.00 -1.18
CA GLU A 125 13.14 -13.38 0.23
C GLU A 125 12.10 -14.48 0.50
N GLY A 126 11.52 -15.09 -0.53
CA GLY A 126 10.58 -16.21 -0.41
C GLY A 126 9.13 -15.83 -0.16
N TYR A 127 8.73 -14.60 -0.47
CA TYR A 127 7.33 -14.18 -0.44
C TYR A 127 6.72 -14.22 -1.83
N CYS A 128 5.49 -14.68 -1.96
CA CYS A 128 4.72 -14.49 -3.20
C CYS A 128 4.42 -13.00 -3.37
N ALA A 129 4.81 -12.40 -4.49
CA ALA A 129 4.59 -10.97 -4.73
C ALA A 129 3.74 -10.77 -5.98
N VAL A 130 2.64 -10.03 -5.86
CA VAL A 130 1.68 -9.86 -6.95
C VAL A 130 1.16 -8.42 -7.04
N LEU A 131 0.84 -8.01 -8.27
CA LEU A 131 0.11 -6.80 -8.58
C LEU A 131 -1.31 -7.17 -9.00
N ALA A 132 -2.32 -6.57 -8.36
CA ALA A 132 -3.72 -6.72 -8.75
C ALA A 132 -4.34 -5.35 -9.10
N ARG A 133 -5.07 -5.29 -10.22
CA ARG A 133 -5.77 -4.09 -10.71
C ARG A 133 -7.27 -4.26 -10.52
N GLY A 134 -7.77 -3.63 -9.47
CA GLY A 134 -9.16 -3.65 -9.10
C GLY A 134 -9.59 -4.86 -8.30
N PHE A 135 -10.83 -4.80 -7.88
CA PHE A 135 -11.45 -5.78 -7.01
C PHE A 135 -11.42 -7.21 -7.56
N GLU A 136 -11.73 -7.40 -8.85
CA GLU A 136 -11.87 -8.76 -9.41
C GLU A 136 -10.51 -9.46 -9.54
N GLU A 137 -9.43 -8.77 -9.97
CA GLU A 137 -8.09 -9.36 -9.99
C GLU A 137 -7.62 -9.72 -8.59
N ALA A 138 -7.76 -8.81 -7.63
CA ALA A 138 -7.34 -9.05 -6.24
C ALA A 138 -8.11 -10.22 -5.61
N LYS A 139 -9.41 -10.31 -5.87
CA LYS A 139 -10.26 -11.41 -5.42
C LYS A 139 -9.81 -12.76 -6.02
N ALA A 140 -9.47 -12.78 -7.32
CA ALA A 140 -8.95 -13.97 -8.00
C ALA A 140 -7.63 -14.42 -7.37
N VAL A 141 -6.68 -13.50 -7.17
CA VAL A 141 -5.39 -13.76 -6.50
C VAL A 141 -5.59 -14.33 -5.09
N LEU A 142 -6.44 -13.72 -4.27
CA LEU A 142 -6.68 -14.21 -2.91
C LEU A 142 -7.34 -15.58 -2.88
N ARG A 143 -8.27 -15.89 -3.81
CA ARG A 143 -8.87 -17.21 -3.94
C ARG A 143 -7.86 -18.27 -4.36
N GLU A 144 -7.02 -17.96 -5.35
CA GLU A 144 -5.96 -18.85 -5.79
C GLU A 144 -4.97 -19.12 -4.65
N TYR A 145 -4.45 -18.07 -4.03
CA TYR A 145 -3.54 -18.19 -2.89
C TYR A 145 -4.13 -19.02 -1.75
N ALA A 146 -5.41 -18.82 -1.43
CA ALA A 146 -6.12 -19.58 -0.41
C ALA A 146 -6.31 -21.06 -0.76
N SER A 147 -6.32 -21.41 -2.05
CA SER A 147 -6.42 -22.80 -2.51
C SER A 147 -5.13 -23.60 -2.32
N TRP A 148 -3.99 -22.94 -2.19
CA TRP A 148 -2.72 -23.60 -1.98
C TRP A 148 -2.62 -24.22 -0.57
N PRO A 149 -1.90 -25.35 -0.41
CA PRO A 149 -1.67 -25.94 0.91
C PRO A 149 -0.87 -25.00 1.81
N ARG A 150 -1.04 -25.12 3.12
CA ARG A 150 -0.19 -24.42 4.09
C ARG A 150 1.25 -24.84 3.91
N THR A 151 2.17 -23.87 3.86
CA THR A 151 3.61 -24.13 3.84
C THR A 151 4.00 -24.80 5.16
N GLN A 152 4.58 -25.97 5.09
CA GLN A 152 5.15 -26.67 6.24
C GLN A 152 6.57 -26.16 6.48
N VAL A 153 6.88 -25.86 7.73
CA VAL A 153 8.25 -25.53 8.14
C VAL A 153 8.88 -26.83 8.64
N GLU A 154 9.88 -27.30 7.92
CA GLU A 154 10.61 -28.51 8.28
C GLU A 154 11.65 -28.23 9.37
N GLY A 155 11.78 -29.17 10.30
CA GLY A 155 12.77 -29.15 11.37
C GLY A 155 12.43 -28.20 12.55
N PRO A 156 13.31 -28.16 13.58
CA PRO A 156 13.10 -27.34 14.75
C PRO A 156 13.34 -25.86 14.43
N ARG A 157 12.45 -25.01 14.95
CA ARG A 157 12.62 -23.55 14.85
C ARG A 157 13.74 -23.11 15.77
N ARG A 158 14.61 -22.23 15.27
CA ARG A 158 15.58 -21.54 16.12
C ARG A 158 14.84 -20.52 16.98
N GLU A 159 15.28 -20.36 18.22
CA GLU A 159 14.72 -19.41 19.15
C GLU A 159 15.69 -18.26 19.43
N LEU A 160 15.14 -17.08 19.64
CA LEU A 160 15.88 -15.91 20.12
C LEU A 160 16.03 -16.00 21.63
N ALA A 161 17.17 -15.54 22.15
CA ALA A 161 17.44 -15.52 23.60
C ALA A 161 16.53 -14.54 24.37
N ASN A 162 16.03 -13.49 23.72
CA ASN A 162 15.24 -12.43 24.34
C ASN A 162 14.01 -12.10 23.47
N GLY A 163 13.00 -11.46 24.08
CA GLY A 163 11.83 -10.93 23.37
C GLY A 163 10.74 -11.98 23.08
N THR A 164 10.76 -13.11 23.78
CA THR A 164 9.78 -14.20 23.60
C THR A 164 8.80 -14.33 24.78
N GLU A 165 8.85 -13.42 25.75
CA GLU A 165 8.07 -13.41 26.99
C GLU A 165 6.55 -13.33 26.74
N TRP A 166 6.11 -12.83 25.60
CA TRP A 166 4.72 -12.77 25.16
C TRP A 166 4.08 -14.16 24.91
N ARG A 167 4.90 -15.23 24.84
CA ARG A 167 4.45 -16.62 24.61
C ARG A 167 3.86 -17.30 25.85
N ARG A 168 3.84 -16.60 26.98
CA ARG A 168 3.30 -17.11 28.26
C ARG A 168 1.79 -17.03 28.32
#